data_c4020a491e596fe3e2ffb8bebaeb13a4
#
_entry.id   c4020a491e596fe3e2ffb8bebaeb13a4
#
_cell.length_a   1.000
_cell.length_b   1.000
_cell.length_c   1.000
_cell.angle_alpha   90.00
_cell.angle_beta   90.00
_cell.angle_gamma   90.00
#
_symmetry.space_group_name_H-M   'P 1'
#
loop_
_entity.id
_entity.type
_entity.pdbx_description
1 polymer ?
#
loop_
_entity_poly.entity_id
_entity_poly.type
_entity_poly.pdbx_seq_one_letter_code
_entity_poly.pdbx_strand_id
1 'polypeptide(L)'
;GSASKSDWTVNLNTDKVPYGGSDLAGFIEYAEGPEKDKTVPMVHKGFNDYVNTVLETMVDTNDDGIDEVLFNEILANTDTRVLLTGHSLGGAVATLLAERLVSMGVDKNRVPVITFGAPAIGNAAFAEAYGDSVDLRRITNNADPVPGSLQTFFGGYKQFGKHHKYNLSRKLSDFQHDMGMYFDYSMREYYAALDKAEAAGVREKLPLQKLEGSDPLVAVWIGSSREADKRDYVPDIKRFVMNEYQMMLPRYVIVDTETKLYDDSVYAMEKFYQKARELGADYILIVEIDGRVLNDCEKWYINMNQSVFTVDGGLVTMNSFARFVSPVSGNIQATTFGLEQSREELKKHLPFVKLDQHASPRRL
;
A
#
# COMPACT_ATOMS: atom_id res chain seq x y z
N GLY A 1 -9.05 5.24 13.07
CA GLY A 1 -9.44 3.82 13.11
C GLY A 1 -9.38 3.27 14.52
N SER A 2 -10.31 2.42 14.89
CA SER A 2 -10.38 1.81 16.21
C SER A 2 -9.17 0.91 16.44
N ALA A 3 -8.47 1.08 17.55
CA ALA A 3 -7.16 0.45 17.80
C ALA A 3 -7.24 -0.87 18.58
N SER A 4 -8.42 -1.34 18.99
CA SER A 4 -8.55 -2.57 19.79
C SER A 4 -9.66 -3.51 19.28
N LYS A 5 -9.52 -4.81 19.56
CA LYS A 5 -10.55 -5.84 19.27
C LYS A 5 -11.91 -5.53 19.88
N SER A 6 -11.92 -4.92 21.06
CA SER A 6 -13.15 -4.57 21.78
C SER A 6 -13.91 -3.42 21.15
N ASP A 7 -13.22 -2.48 20.49
CA ASP A 7 -13.86 -1.32 19.87
C ASP A 7 -14.67 -1.69 18.63
N TRP A 8 -14.29 -2.78 17.95
CA TRP A 8 -14.97 -3.27 16.75
C TRP A 8 -16.33 -3.91 17.02
N THR A 9 -16.49 -4.59 18.14
CA THR A 9 -17.75 -5.24 18.49
C THR A 9 -18.77 -4.27 19.05
N VAL A 10 -18.34 -3.14 19.61
CA VAL A 10 -19.21 -2.15 20.25
C VAL A 10 -19.66 -1.04 19.29
N ASN A 11 -18.87 -0.70 18.27
CA ASN A 11 -19.12 0.44 17.39
C ASN A 11 -19.80 0.08 16.05
N LEU A 12 -19.99 -1.18 15.73
CA LEU A 12 -20.74 -1.58 14.55
C LEU A 12 -22.27 -1.57 14.91
N ASN A 13 -22.87 -0.38 14.87
CA ASN A 13 -24.31 -0.32 14.71
C ASN A 13 -24.68 -1.06 13.42
N THR A 14 -25.38 -2.18 13.53
CA THR A 14 -25.68 -3.08 12.40
C THR A 14 -27.00 -2.73 11.70
N ASP A 15 -27.54 -1.56 12.01
CA ASP A 15 -28.75 -1.07 11.37
C ASP A 15 -28.54 -0.93 9.86
N LYS A 16 -29.55 -1.35 9.13
CA LYS A 16 -29.60 -1.23 7.68
C LYS A 16 -30.63 -0.21 7.28
N VAL A 17 -30.33 0.52 6.22
CA VAL A 17 -31.25 1.42 5.57
C VAL A 17 -31.50 0.97 4.13
N PRO A 18 -32.72 1.19 3.60
CA PRO A 18 -32.99 0.92 2.19
C PRO A 18 -32.07 1.69 1.27
N TYR A 19 -31.76 1.12 0.11
CA TYR A 19 -30.88 1.69 -0.86
C TYR A 19 -31.48 1.67 -2.26
N GLY A 20 -31.64 2.86 -2.85
CA GLY A 20 -32.21 3.07 -4.18
C GLY A 20 -31.21 3.69 -5.19
N GLY A 21 -29.92 3.52 -5.02
CA GLY A 21 -28.90 4.15 -5.88
C GLY A 21 -28.86 5.66 -5.70
N SER A 22 -28.99 6.43 -6.79
CA SER A 22 -29.07 7.89 -6.78
C SER A 22 -30.51 8.42 -6.63
N ASP A 23 -31.51 7.54 -6.58
CA ASP A 23 -32.91 7.92 -6.42
C ASP A 23 -33.26 8.18 -4.96
N LEU A 24 -33.13 9.43 -4.53
CA LEU A 24 -33.49 9.87 -3.19
C LEU A 24 -35.01 9.76 -2.90
N ALA A 25 -35.84 9.94 -3.90
CA ALA A 25 -37.33 9.86 -3.72
C ALA A 25 -37.74 8.42 -3.48
N GLY A 26 -37.30 7.47 -4.27
CA GLY A 26 -37.49 6.04 -4.04
C GLY A 26 -36.94 5.57 -2.72
N PHE A 27 -35.78 6.15 -2.29
CA PHE A 27 -35.16 5.86 -1.00
C PHE A 27 -36.05 6.24 0.19
N ILE A 28 -36.72 7.40 0.15
CA ILE A 28 -37.59 7.87 1.22
C ILE A 28 -38.86 6.97 1.29
N GLU A 29 -39.44 6.60 0.14
CA GLU A 29 -40.60 5.71 0.08
C GLU A 29 -40.30 4.34 0.68
N TYR A 30 -39.11 3.77 0.41
CA TYR A 30 -38.67 2.52 1.02
C TYR A 30 -38.37 2.65 2.51
N ALA A 31 -37.89 3.78 2.97
CA ALA A 31 -37.55 4.02 4.38
C ALA A 31 -38.81 4.11 5.25
N GLU A 32 -39.93 4.58 4.71
CA GLU A 32 -41.20 4.76 5.38
C GLU A 32 -42.14 3.54 5.28
N GLY A 33 -41.75 2.54 4.46
CA GLY A 33 -42.54 1.33 4.24
C GLY A 33 -42.67 0.41 5.46
N PRO A 34 -43.79 -0.27 5.64
CA PRO A 34 -44.14 -1.01 6.89
C PRO A 34 -43.38 -2.32 7.10
N GLU A 35 -42.75 -2.88 6.09
CA GLU A 35 -41.95 -4.12 6.23
C GLU A 35 -40.64 -4.04 5.47
N LYS A 36 -39.55 -4.25 6.21
CA LYS A 36 -38.20 -4.43 5.66
C LYS A 36 -38.14 -5.81 5.01
N ASP A 37 -38.65 -5.96 3.81
CA ASP A 37 -38.61 -7.21 3.07
C ASP A 37 -37.13 -7.56 2.76
N LYS A 38 -36.80 -8.85 2.85
CA LYS A 38 -35.50 -9.38 2.49
C LYS A 38 -35.11 -9.17 1.01
N THR A 39 -36.07 -8.83 0.18
CA THR A 39 -35.94 -8.54 -1.25
C THR A 39 -35.54 -7.09 -1.52
N VAL A 40 -35.69 -6.19 -0.54
CA VAL A 40 -35.27 -4.78 -0.70
C VAL A 40 -33.77 -4.64 -0.53
N PRO A 41 -33.06 -4.00 -1.48
CA PRO A 41 -31.67 -3.65 -1.31
C PRO A 41 -31.45 -2.78 -0.08
N MET A 42 -30.59 -3.20 0.83
CA MET A 42 -30.29 -2.47 2.06
C MET A 42 -28.79 -2.39 2.28
N VAL A 43 -28.34 -1.26 2.79
CA VAL A 43 -26.94 -1.02 3.15
C VAL A 43 -26.81 -0.70 4.63
N HIS A 44 -25.62 -0.87 5.17
CA HIS A 44 -25.27 -0.49 6.53
C HIS A 44 -25.45 1.02 6.72
N LYS A 45 -26.28 1.40 7.71
CA LYS A 45 -26.63 2.81 7.96
C LYS A 45 -25.39 3.69 8.15
N GLY A 46 -24.46 3.29 9.01
CA GLY A 46 -23.26 4.07 9.28
C GLY A 46 -22.36 4.27 8.05
N PHE A 47 -22.25 3.28 7.15
CA PHE A 47 -21.48 3.45 5.90
C PHE A 47 -22.19 4.41 4.95
N ASN A 48 -23.51 4.34 4.89
CA ASN A 48 -24.31 5.25 4.07
C ASN A 48 -24.23 6.70 4.57
N ASP A 49 -24.29 6.89 5.89
CA ASP A 49 -24.13 8.22 6.50
C ASP A 49 -22.74 8.82 6.18
N TYR A 50 -21.67 8.01 6.26
CA TYR A 50 -20.32 8.45 5.84
C TYR A 50 -20.27 8.86 4.37
N VAL A 51 -20.83 8.05 3.46
CA VAL A 51 -20.84 8.37 2.02
C VAL A 51 -21.62 9.65 1.75
N ASN A 52 -22.75 9.84 2.40
CA ASN A 52 -23.55 11.07 2.27
C ASN A 52 -22.73 12.29 2.72
N THR A 53 -22.05 12.20 3.88
CA THR A 53 -21.17 13.27 4.35
C THR A 53 -20.04 13.57 3.36
N VAL A 54 -19.40 12.53 2.78
CA VAL A 54 -18.36 12.72 1.77
C VAL A 54 -18.91 13.44 0.54
N LEU A 55 -20.08 13.01 0.04
CA LEU A 55 -20.70 13.64 -1.13
C LEU A 55 -21.14 15.09 -0.84
N GLU A 56 -21.69 15.36 0.33
CA GLU A 56 -22.04 16.71 0.77
C GLU A 56 -20.81 17.61 0.83
N THR A 57 -19.70 17.10 1.38
CA THR A 57 -18.42 17.84 1.44
C THR A 57 -17.83 18.07 0.04
N MET A 58 -18.00 17.15 -0.89
CA MET A 58 -17.54 17.30 -2.28
C MET A 58 -18.37 18.31 -3.08
N VAL A 59 -19.59 18.57 -2.67
CA VAL A 59 -20.53 19.50 -3.34
C VAL A 59 -20.59 20.85 -2.65
N ASP A 60 -20.45 20.87 -1.32
CA ASP A 60 -20.48 22.08 -0.51
C ASP A 60 -19.06 22.65 -0.36
N THR A 61 -18.77 23.67 -1.13
CA THR A 61 -17.45 24.28 -1.20
C THR A 61 -17.17 25.10 0.07
N ASN A 62 -16.14 24.74 0.77
CA ASN A 62 -15.51 25.59 1.78
C ASN A 62 -14.71 26.72 1.08
N ASP A 63 -15.36 27.56 0.28
CA ASP A 63 -14.82 28.78 -0.32
C ASP A 63 -13.54 28.65 -1.21
N ASP A 64 -12.94 27.47 -1.35
CA ASP A 64 -11.77 27.26 -2.21
C ASP A 64 -12.12 26.69 -3.60
N GLY A 65 -13.33 26.21 -3.80
CA GLY A 65 -13.87 25.71 -5.06
C GLY A 65 -13.25 24.41 -5.60
N ILE A 66 -12.30 23.82 -4.88
CA ILE A 66 -11.52 22.67 -5.38
C ILE A 66 -12.36 21.39 -5.38
N ASP A 67 -13.13 21.16 -4.33
CA ASP A 67 -13.91 19.93 -4.16
C ASP A 67 -15.07 19.84 -5.16
N GLU A 68 -15.77 20.96 -5.40
CA GLU A 68 -16.82 21.03 -6.41
C GLU A 68 -16.25 20.82 -7.84
N VAL A 69 -15.09 21.40 -8.11
CA VAL A 69 -14.40 21.21 -9.39
C VAL A 69 -14.06 19.74 -9.60
N LEU A 70 -13.50 19.06 -8.59
CA LEU A 70 -13.15 17.65 -8.64
C LEU A 70 -14.39 16.77 -8.86
N PHE A 71 -15.48 17.02 -8.13
CA PHE A 71 -16.71 16.26 -8.25
C PHE A 71 -17.34 16.41 -9.63
N ASN A 72 -17.45 17.65 -10.12
CA ASN A 72 -17.97 17.94 -11.45
C ASN A 72 -17.08 17.36 -12.57
N GLU A 73 -15.77 17.35 -12.37
CA GLU A 73 -14.84 16.72 -13.31
C GLU A 73 -15.03 15.19 -13.35
N ILE A 74 -15.21 14.54 -12.20
CA ILE A 74 -15.51 13.11 -12.14
C ILE A 74 -16.81 12.78 -12.90
N LEU A 75 -17.84 13.58 -12.75
CA LEU A 75 -19.12 13.36 -13.43
C LEU A 75 -19.05 13.65 -14.93
N ALA A 76 -18.43 14.76 -15.34
CA ALA A 76 -18.46 15.28 -16.70
C ALA A 76 -17.30 14.77 -17.57
N ASN A 77 -16.11 14.50 -17.01
CA ASN A 77 -14.92 14.16 -17.78
C ASN A 77 -14.82 12.65 -18.02
N THR A 78 -14.95 12.23 -19.26
CA THR A 78 -14.91 10.81 -19.66
C THR A 78 -13.51 10.17 -19.57
N ASP A 79 -12.44 10.97 -19.55
CA ASP A 79 -11.04 10.49 -19.54
C ASP A 79 -10.48 10.37 -18.12
N THR A 80 -11.07 11.06 -17.14
CA THR A 80 -10.63 10.98 -15.73
C THR A 80 -11.03 9.65 -15.09
N ARG A 81 -10.04 8.96 -14.54
CA ARG A 81 -10.23 7.74 -13.75
C ARG A 81 -9.85 7.98 -12.29
N VAL A 82 -10.70 7.55 -11.38
CA VAL A 82 -10.52 7.70 -9.94
C VAL A 82 -10.43 6.33 -9.29
N LEU A 83 -9.26 5.95 -8.83
CA LEU A 83 -9.10 4.73 -8.03
C LEU A 83 -9.59 5.00 -6.60
N LEU A 84 -10.64 4.31 -6.19
CA LEU A 84 -11.13 4.31 -4.82
C LEU A 84 -10.48 3.17 -4.05
N THR A 85 -9.90 3.48 -2.89
CA THR A 85 -9.26 2.46 -2.06
C THR A 85 -9.53 2.72 -0.59
N GLY A 86 -9.51 1.65 0.21
CA GLY A 86 -9.70 1.78 1.65
C GLY A 86 -9.46 0.48 2.40
N HIS A 87 -9.09 0.64 3.65
CA HIS A 87 -8.93 -0.44 4.61
C HIS A 87 -10.10 -0.45 5.59
N SER A 88 -10.60 -1.62 5.93
CA SER A 88 -11.63 -1.77 6.95
C SER A 88 -12.90 -0.98 6.62
N LEU A 89 -13.39 -0.15 7.55
CA LEU A 89 -14.48 0.81 7.34
C LEU A 89 -14.26 1.67 6.09
N GLY A 90 -13.05 2.19 5.87
CA GLY A 90 -12.73 3.00 4.70
C GLY A 90 -12.91 2.24 3.39
N GLY A 91 -12.67 0.91 3.38
CA GLY A 91 -12.96 0.06 2.23
C GLY A 91 -14.47 -0.13 1.98
N ALA A 92 -15.27 -0.22 3.03
CA ALA A 92 -16.72 -0.26 2.93
C ALA A 92 -17.28 1.05 2.36
N VAL A 93 -16.81 2.19 2.88
CA VAL A 93 -17.17 3.53 2.38
C VAL A 93 -16.75 3.71 0.93
N ALA A 94 -15.52 3.33 0.56
CA ALA A 94 -15.04 3.41 -0.83
C ALA A 94 -15.90 2.60 -1.80
N THR A 95 -16.33 1.39 -1.37
CA THR A 95 -17.20 0.54 -2.18
C THR A 95 -18.57 1.16 -2.41
N LEU A 96 -19.19 1.69 -1.36
CA LEU A 96 -20.51 2.32 -1.45
C LEU A 96 -20.45 3.66 -2.20
N LEU A 97 -19.36 4.42 -2.04
CA LEU A 97 -19.15 5.65 -2.82
C LEU A 97 -19.03 5.35 -4.31
N ALA A 98 -18.28 4.30 -4.70
CA ALA A 98 -18.18 3.90 -6.10
C ALA A 98 -19.55 3.56 -6.69
N GLU A 99 -20.35 2.80 -5.96
CA GLU A 99 -21.71 2.46 -6.40
C GLU A 99 -22.57 3.73 -6.54
N ARG A 100 -22.49 4.64 -5.59
CA ARG A 100 -23.21 5.91 -5.65
C ARG A 100 -22.82 6.74 -6.90
N LEU A 101 -21.52 6.83 -7.21
CA LEU A 101 -21.04 7.51 -8.42
C LEU A 101 -21.53 6.83 -9.71
N VAL A 102 -21.54 5.50 -9.74
CA VAL A 102 -22.07 4.74 -10.89
C VAL A 102 -23.56 4.97 -11.04
N SER A 103 -24.33 4.95 -9.96
CA SER A 103 -25.77 5.27 -9.96
C SER A 103 -26.06 6.72 -10.42
N MET A 104 -25.10 7.63 -10.27
CA MET A 104 -25.14 8.99 -10.79
C MET A 104 -24.70 9.10 -12.26
N GLY A 105 -24.36 7.99 -12.91
CA GLY A 105 -24.03 7.92 -14.33
C GLY A 105 -22.55 7.81 -14.67
N VAL A 106 -21.66 7.69 -13.68
CA VAL A 106 -20.23 7.46 -13.93
C VAL A 106 -20.01 6.03 -14.41
N ASP A 107 -19.22 5.83 -15.49
CA ASP A 107 -18.84 4.50 -15.95
C ASP A 107 -18.03 3.77 -14.85
N LYS A 108 -18.45 2.56 -14.48
CA LYS A 108 -17.77 1.75 -13.45
C LYS A 108 -16.28 1.51 -13.71
N ASN A 109 -15.86 1.49 -14.98
CA ASN A 109 -14.46 1.33 -15.36
C ASN A 109 -13.61 2.56 -15.04
N ARG A 110 -14.26 3.70 -14.78
CA ARG A 110 -13.60 4.95 -14.37
C ARG A 110 -13.42 5.06 -12.85
N VAL A 111 -14.17 4.27 -12.08
CA VAL A 111 -14.14 4.27 -10.61
C VAL A 111 -13.85 2.88 -10.05
N PRO A 112 -12.74 2.23 -10.43
CA PRO A 112 -12.37 0.93 -9.88
C PRO A 112 -12.11 1.03 -8.38
N VAL A 113 -12.45 -0.03 -7.65
CA VAL A 113 -12.32 -0.10 -6.20
C VAL A 113 -11.39 -1.24 -5.79
N ILE A 114 -10.44 -0.94 -4.91
CA ILE A 114 -9.60 -1.95 -4.25
C ILE A 114 -9.74 -1.78 -2.73
N THR A 115 -10.18 -2.82 -2.06
CA THR A 115 -10.36 -2.79 -0.60
C THR A 115 -9.50 -3.81 0.12
N PHE A 116 -9.08 -3.46 1.32
CA PHE A 116 -8.27 -4.29 2.19
C PHE A 116 -9.02 -4.56 3.51
N GLY A 117 -9.35 -5.81 3.77
CA GLY A 117 -10.03 -6.20 5.01
C GLY A 117 -11.41 -5.57 5.22
N ALA A 118 -12.09 -5.13 4.15
CA ALA A 118 -13.37 -4.45 4.28
C ALA A 118 -14.51 -5.42 4.64
N PRO A 119 -15.45 -5.03 5.53
CA PRO A 119 -16.67 -5.76 5.79
C PRO A 119 -17.64 -5.68 4.61
N ALA A 120 -18.68 -6.53 4.63
CA ALA A 120 -19.80 -6.45 3.68
C ALA A 120 -20.60 -5.16 3.91
N ILE A 121 -21.05 -4.51 2.84
CA ILE A 121 -21.72 -3.20 2.93
C ILE A 121 -23.24 -3.26 2.91
N GLY A 122 -23.82 -4.34 2.40
CA GLY A 122 -25.27 -4.47 2.26
C GLY A 122 -25.76 -5.92 2.34
N ASN A 123 -27.08 -6.09 2.23
CA ASN A 123 -27.72 -7.38 2.24
C ASN A 123 -27.59 -8.14 0.90
N ALA A 124 -28.19 -9.33 0.82
CA ALA A 124 -28.15 -10.15 -0.40
C ALA A 124 -28.84 -9.44 -1.59
N ALA A 125 -29.98 -8.77 -1.35
CA ALA A 125 -30.67 -8.02 -2.38
C ALA A 125 -29.83 -6.86 -2.92
N PHE A 126 -29.09 -6.15 -2.05
CA PHE A 126 -28.13 -5.13 -2.49
C PHE A 126 -27.01 -5.74 -3.36
N ALA A 127 -26.42 -6.84 -2.90
CA ALA A 127 -25.34 -7.50 -3.64
C ALA A 127 -25.81 -8.02 -5.02
N GLU A 128 -27.05 -8.47 -5.14
CA GLU A 128 -27.66 -8.91 -6.39
C GLU A 128 -27.97 -7.73 -7.32
N ALA A 129 -28.54 -6.66 -6.80
CA ALA A 129 -28.96 -5.51 -7.61
C ALA A 129 -27.77 -4.65 -8.08
N TYR A 130 -26.76 -4.47 -7.23
CA TYR A 130 -25.69 -3.49 -7.44
C TYR A 130 -24.27 -4.10 -7.51
N GLY A 131 -24.11 -5.39 -7.22
CA GLY A 131 -22.80 -6.03 -7.16
C GLY A 131 -22.02 -5.97 -8.48
N ASP A 132 -22.72 -6.04 -9.60
CA ASP A 132 -22.11 -5.97 -10.93
C ASP A 132 -21.89 -4.53 -11.43
N SER A 133 -22.46 -3.53 -10.77
CA SER A 133 -22.27 -2.12 -11.11
C SER A 133 -20.92 -1.58 -10.65
N VAL A 134 -20.20 -2.26 -9.73
CA VAL A 134 -18.92 -1.82 -9.18
C VAL A 134 -17.79 -2.74 -9.62
N ASP A 135 -16.71 -2.18 -10.21
CA ASP A 135 -15.46 -2.94 -10.43
C ASP A 135 -14.70 -3.05 -9.12
N LEU A 136 -15.16 -3.97 -8.26
CA LEU A 136 -14.66 -4.18 -6.91
C LEU A 136 -13.69 -5.35 -6.83
N ARG A 137 -12.50 -5.08 -6.32
CA ARG A 137 -11.49 -6.08 -5.94
C ARG A 137 -11.29 -6.05 -4.44
N ARG A 138 -11.67 -7.13 -3.77
CA ARG A 138 -11.58 -7.27 -2.32
C ARG A 138 -10.36 -8.09 -1.95
N ILE A 139 -9.42 -7.47 -1.25
CA ILE A 139 -8.24 -8.14 -0.70
C ILE A 139 -8.53 -8.46 0.76
N THR A 140 -8.42 -9.73 1.13
CA THR A 140 -8.58 -10.19 2.51
C THR A 140 -7.45 -11.15 2.88
N ASN A 141 -7.14 -11.28 4.13
CA ASN A 141 -6.32 -12.38 4.63
C ASN A 141 -7.18 -13.44 5.34
N ASN A 142 -6.70 -14.67 5.36
CA ASN A 142 -7.45 -15.81 5.89
C ASN A 142 -7.68 -15.78 7.41
N ALA A 143 -6.95 -14.95 8.13
CA ALA A 143 -7.02 -14.85 9.58
C ALA A 143 -7.66 -13.54 10.07
N ASP A 144 -7.98 -12.61 9.14
CA ASP A 144 -8.70 -11.38 9.44
C ASP A 144 -10.19 -11.67 9.69
N PRO A 145 -10.72 -11.41 10.89
CA PRO A 145 -12.12 -11.66 11.19
C PRO A 145 -13.07 -10.60 10.60
N VAL A 146 -12.57 -9.41 10.27
CA VAL A 146 -13.41 -8.24 9.91
C VAL A 146 -14.19 -8.44 8.62
N PRO A 147 -13.60 -8.95 7.51
CA PRO A 147 -14.35 -9.15 6.27
C PRO A 147 -15.57 -10.05 6.40
N GLY A 148 -15.53 -11.01 7.35
CA GLY A 148 -16.63 -11.93 7.61
C GLY A 148 -17.55 -11.52 8.77
N SER A 149 -17.19 -10.48 9.52
CA SER A 149 -17.83 -10.16 10.81
C SER A 149 -19.35 -9.90 10.68
N LEU A 150 -19.74 -9.03 9.75
CA LEU A 150 -21.16 -8.68 9.55
C LEU A 150 -21.99 -9.85 9.00
N GLN A 151 -21.38 -10.75 8.23
CA GLN A 151 -22.05 -11.96 7.75
C GLN A 151 -22.22 -13.01 8.84
N THR A 152 -21.16 -13.23 9.64
CA THR A 152 -21.11 -14.33 10.60
C THR A 152 -21.80 -14.01 11.92
N PHE A 153 -21.62 -12.78 12.45
CA PHE A 153 -22.11 -12.43 13.80
C PHE A 153 -23.47 -11.75 13.77
N PHE A 154 -23.77 -10.99 12.72
CA PHE A 154 -25.00 -10.18 12.65
C PHE A 154 -25.99 -10.67 11.60
N GLY A 155 -25.53 -11.49 10.66
CA GLY A 155 -26.35 -12.04 9.59
C GLY A 155 -26.91 -11.00 8.62
N GLY A 156 -27.45 -11.49 7.50
CA GLY A 156 -28.13 -10.64 6.53
C GLY A 156 -27.26 -9.67 5.73
N TYR A 157 -25.93 -9.80 5.80
CA TYR A 157 -24.99 -9.10 4.92
C TYR A 157 -24.40 -10.05 3.89
N LYS A 158 -24.08 -9.55 2.71
CA LYS A 158 -23.53 -10.33 1.60
C LYS A 158 -22.34 -9.61 0.95
N GLN A 159 -21.23 -10.31 0.83
CA GLN A 159 -20.08 -9.84 0.05
C GLN A 159 -20.31 -10.05 -1.44
N PHE A 160 -19.76 -9.16 -2.27
CA PHE A 160 -19.74 -9.26 -3.74
C PHE A 160 -18.38 -8.81 -4.31
N GLY A 161 -18.25 -8.78 -5.63
CA GLY A 161 -17.00 -8.39 -6.32
C GLY A 161 -15.94 -9.50 -6.34
N LYS A 162 -14.82 -9.22 -7.02
CA LYS A 162 -13.72 -10.17 -7.17
C LYS A 162 -12.96 -10.30 -5.84
N HIS A 163 -12.80 -11.53 -5.37
CA HIS A 163 -12.14 -11.81 -4.10
C HIS A 163 -10.72 -12.31 -4.30
N HIS A 164 -9.75 -11.62 -3.72
CA HIS A 164 -8.36 -12.04 -3.64
C HIS A 164 -8.00 -12.28 -2.17
N LYS A 165 -7.61 -13.52 -1.83
CA LYS A 165 -7.37 -13.93 -0.46
C LYS A 165 -5.90 -14.25 -0.23
N TYR A 166 -5.25 -13.51 0.68
CA TYR A 166 -3.92 -13.85 1.15
C TYR A 166 -3.97 -14.97 2.19
N ASN A 167 -3.08 -15.95 2.04
CA ASN A 167 -2.95 -17.05 2.98
C ASN A 167 -1.80 -16.78 3.95
N LEU A 168 -2.12 -16.23 5.11
CA LEU A 168 -1.16 -15.94 6.16
C LEU A 168 -0.99 -17.13 7.10
N SER A 169 0.23 -17.33 7.59
CA SER A 169 0.46 -18.23 8.71
C SER A 169 -0.12 -17.63 9.99
N ARG A 170 -1.03 -18.36 10.67
CA ARG A 170 -1.65 -17.92 11.93
C ARG A 170 -0.66 -17.67 13.07
N LYS A 171 0.56 -18.14 12.94
CA LYS A 171 1.58 -18.02 14.01
C LYS A 171 2.19 -16.62 14.11
N LEU A 172 1.81 -15.71 13.25
CA LEU A 172 2.60 -14.56 12.96
C LEU A 172 2.02 -13.21 13.46
N SER A 173 0.79 -13.11 13.95
CA SER A 173 0.24 -11.86 14.47
C SER A 173 -0.93 -12.06 15.43
N ASP A 174 -1.00 -11.23 16.45
CA ASP A 174 -2.14 -11.17 17.38
C ASP A 174 -3.32 -10.41 16.78
N PHE A 175 -3.08 -9.51 15.83
CA PHE A 175 -4.12 -8.72 15.17
C PHE A 175 -3.99 -8.75 13.64
N GLN A 176 -4.72 -9.65 13.02
CA GLN A 176 -4.66 -9.95 11.58
C GLN A 176 -5.32 -8.89 10.69
N HIS A 177 -5.96 -7.90 11.29
CA HIS A 177 -6.63 -6.79 10.57
C HIS A 177 -5.72 -5.57 10.37
N ASP A 178 -4.45 -5.63 10.75
CA ASP A 178 -3.52 -4.53 10.61
C ASP A 178 -3.26 -4.21 9.13
N MET A 179 -3.32 -2.93 8.75
CA MET A 179 -3.03 -2.48 7.38
C MET A 179 -1.60 -2.79 6.96
N GLY A 180 -0.64 -2.80 7.90
CA GLY A 180 0.74 -3.18 7.62
C GLY A 180 0.87 -4.60 7.08
N MET A 181 0.03 -5.53 7.54
CA MET A 181 -0.04 -6.88 6.99
C MET A 181 -0.46 -6.87 5.51
N TYR A 182 -1.52 -6.15 5.22
CA TYR A 182 -2.02 -6.01 3.84
C TYR A 182 -0.99 -5.36 2.93
N PHE A 183 -0.28 -4.35 3.43
CA PHE A 183 0.78 -3.68 2.69
C PHE A 183 1.92 -4.65 2.36
N ASP A 184 2.49 -5.34 3.35
CA ASP A 184 3.60 -6.28 3.15
C ASP A 184 3.23 -7.39 2.16
N TYR A 185 2.03 -7.97 2.29
CA TYR A 185 1.59 -9.01 1.36
C TYR A 185 1.30 -8.50 -0.04
N SER A 186 0.73 -7.31 -0.17
CA SER A 186 0.51 -6.69 -1.49
C SER A 186 1.84 -6.44 -2.21
N MET A 187 2.87 -6.02 -1.49
CA MET A 187 4.21 -5.84 -2.06
C MET A 187 4.84 -7.16 -2.49
N ARG A 188 4.69 -8.21 -1.70
CA ARG A 188 5.18 -9.56 -2.06
C ARG A 188 4.47 -10.11 -3.29
N GLU A 189 3.16 -9.98 -3.36
CA GLU A 189 2.36 -10.38 -4.55
C GLU A 189 2.74 -9.56 -5.78
N TYR A 190 2.99 -8.25 -5.61
CA TYR A 190 3.49 -7.40 -6.69
C TYR A 190 4.81 -7.93 -7.25
N TYR A 191 5.80 -8.22 -6.40
CA TYR A 191 7.09 -8.73 -6.86
C TYR A 191 6.98 -10.13 -7.44
N ALA A 192 6.14 -10.99 -6.89
CA ALA A 192 5.88 -12.32 -7.47
C ALA A 192 5.21 -12.23 -8.86
N ALA A 193 4.31 -11.26 -9.05
CA ALA A 193 3.69 -11.00 -10.36
C ALA A 193 4.70 -10.38 -11.33
N LEU A 194 5.57 -9.49 -10.85
CA LEU A 194 6.64 -8.87 -11.62
C LEU A 194 7.62 -9.94 -12.14
N ASP A 195 8.05 -10.87 -11.28
CA ASP A 195 8.91 -11.99 -11.70
C ASP A 195 8.31 -12.82 -12.85
N LYS A 196 7.00 -13.10 -12.73
CA LYS A 196 6.28 -13.82 -13.78
C LYS A 196 6.22 -13.02 -15.10
N ALA A 197 5.98 -11.72 -15.01
CA ALA A 197 5.91 -10.84 -16.18
C ALA A 197 7.29 -10.71 -16.86
N GLU A 198 8.36 -10.58 -16.06
CA GLU A 198 9.74 -10.55 -16.55
C GLU A 198 10.14 -11.90 -17.19
N ALA A 199 9.82 -13.03 -16.55
CA ALA A 199 10.10 -14.35 -17.08
C ALA A 199 9.31 -14.64 -18.38
N ALA A 200 8.11 -14.09 -18.52
CA ALA A 200 7.30 -14.19 -19.71
C ALA A 200 7.67 -13.19 -20.81
N GLY A 201 8.64 -12.29 -20.57
CA GLY A 201 9.03 -11.24 -21.53
C GLY A 201 7.98 -10.15 -21.75
N VAL A 202 6.96 -10.07 -20.88
CA VAL A 202 5.91 -9.04 -20.92
C VAL A 202 6.42 -7.70 -20.39
N ARG A 203 7.39 -7.76 -19.47
CA ARG A 203 8.08 -6.61 -18.91
C ARG A 203 9.58 -6.85 -18.93
N GLU A 204 10.32 -5.79 -19.28
CA GLU A 204 11.77 -5.82 -19.18
C GLU A 204 12.21 -5.68 -17.73
N LYS A 205 13.18 -6.50 -17.33
CA LYS A 205 13.79 -6.40 -16.01
C LYS A 205 14.64 -5.13 -15.91
N LEU A 206 14.55 -4.43 -14.78
CA LEU A 206 15.44 -3.31 -14.54
C LEU A 206 16.91 -3.80 -14.58
N PRO A 207 17.79 -3.16 -15.38
CA PRO A 207 19.16 -3.60 -15.52
C PRO A 207 19.91 -3.43 -14.20
N LEU A 208 20.85 -4.33 -13.92
CA LEU A 208 21.75 -4.18 -12.76
C LEU A 208 22.76 -3.04 -12.94
N GLN A 209 22.90 -2.53 -14.15
CA GLN A 209 23.73 -1.38 -14.43
C GLN A 209 23.10 -0.47 -15.48
N LYS A 210 23.23 0.82 -15.27
CA LYS A 210 22.85 1.88 -16.20
C LYS A 210 24.00 2.86 -16.31
N LEU A 211 24.76 2.76 -17.39
CA LEU A 211 26.02 3.47 -17.57
C LEU A 211 25.91 4.69 -18.48
N GLU A 212 24.83 4.81 -19.22
CA GLU A 212 24.61 5.91 -20.17
C GLU A 212 24.31 7.23 -19.44
N GLY A 213 24.78 8.34 -20.03
CA GLY A 213 24.56 9.68 -19.53
C GLY A 213 25.82 10.31 -18.95
N SER A 214 25.70 11.58 -18.54
CA SER A 214 26.79 12.40 -18.00
C SER A 214 26.73 12.58 -16.47
N ASP A 215 25.67 12.09 -15.84
CA ASP A 215 25.54 12.15 -14.38
C ASP A 215 26.65 11.31 -13.71
N PRO A 216 27.03 11.62 -12.47
CA PRO A 216 27.94 10.80 -11.71
C PRO A 216 27.48 9.34 -11.59
N LEU A 217 28.41 8.39 -11.69
CA LEU A 217 28.15 6.96 -11.56
C LEU A 217 28.20 6.54 -10.10
N VAL A 218 27.17 5.85 -9.64
CA VAL A 218 27.07 5.35 -8.26
C VAL A 218 27.19 3.83 -8.24
N ALA A 219 28.17 3.31 -7.52
CA ALA A 219 28.29 1.89 -7.21
C ALA A 219 27.49 1.58 -5.94
N VAL A 220 26.53 0.64 -6.04
CA VAL A 220 25.54 0.38 -4.99
C VAL A 220 25.73 -1.02 -4.41
N TRP A 221 25.82 -1.11 -3.10
CA TRP A 221 25.77 -2.35 -2.32
C TRP A 221 24.54 -2.33 -1.41
N ILE A 222 23.82 -3.44 -1.38
CA ILE A 222 22.66 -3.63 -0.50
C ILE A 222 22.94 -4.86 0.35
N GLY A 223 23.05 -4.66 1.64
CA GLY A 223 23.37 -5.71 2.61
C GLY A 223 22.34 -5.79 3.71
N SER A 224 22.53 -6.76 4.59
CA SER A 224 21.70 -6.97 5.77
C SER A 224 22.52 -7.31 6.98
N SER A 225 22.01 -7.01 8.18
CA SER A 225 22.61 -7.45 9.43
C SER A 225 22.35 -8.95 9.66
N ARG A 226 23.17 -9.56 10.54
CA ARG A 226 23.03 -10.97 10.92
C ARG A 226 21.64 -11.31 11.48
N GLU A 227 21.04 -10.40 12.25
CA GLU A 227 19.72 -10.63 12.81
C GLU A 227 18.61 -10.49 11.74
N ALA A 228 18.77 -9.56 10.81
CA ALA A 228 17.87 -9.42 9.67
C ALA A 228 17.92 -10.66 8.75
N ASP A 229 19.11 -11.18 8.45
CA ASP A 229 19.30 -12.37 7.59
C ASP A 229 18.61 -13.64 8.08
N LYS A 230 18.29 -13.71 9.37
CA LYS A 230 17.52 -14.84 9.92
C LYS A 230 16.04 -14.82 9.54
N ARG A 231 15.59 -13.81 8.79
CA ARG A 231 14.18 -13.59 8.48
C ARG A 231 13.88 -13.89 7.02
N ASP A 232 12.76 -14.54 6.81
CA ASP A 232 12.27 -14.96 5.50
C ASP A 232 11.81 -13.80 4.59
N TYR A 233 11.58 -12.61 5.15
CA TYR A 233 11.14 -11.42 4.41
C TYR A 233 12.29 -10.55 3.90
N VAL A 234 13.52 -10.77 4.33
CA VAL A 234 14.67 -9.92 3.96
C VAL A 234 14.96 -9.91 2.45
N PRO A 235 14.87 -11.05 1.73
CA PRO A 235 15.02 -11.03 0.27
C PRO A 235 14.03 -10.10 -0.43
N ASP A 236 12.77 -10.08 0.00
CA ASP A 236 11.73 -9.19 -0.55
C ASP A 236 12.05 -7.72 -0.29
N ILE A 237 12.52 -7.41 0.94
CA ILE A 237 12.95 -6.06 1.30
C ILE A 237 14.16 -5.62 0.47
N LYS A 238 15.19 -6.47 0.34
CA LYS A 238 16.37 -6.17 -0.47
C LYS A 238 16.00 -5.86 -1.91
N ARG A 239 15.11 -6.66 -2.50
CA ARG A 239 14.62 -6.44 -3.85
C ARG A 239 13.87 -5.12 -3.98
N PHE A 240 12.99 -4.83 -3.04
CA PHE A 240 12.27 -3.56 -2.99
C PHE A 240 13.23 -2.38 -2.93
N VAL A 241 14.17 -2.39 -1.99
CA VAL A 241 15.20 -1.36 -1.82
C VAL A 241 16.04 -1.21 -3.09
N MET A 242 16.47 -2.31 -3.70
CA MET A 242 17.23 -2.29 -4.95
C MET A 242 16.46 -1.59 -6.07
N ASN A 243 15.20 -1.95 -6.28
CA ASN A 243 14.38 -1.35 -7.33
C ASN A 243 14.19 0.16 -7.11
N GLU A 244 14.03 0.57 -5.86
CA GLU A 244 13.90 1.99 -5.52
C GLU A 244 15.17 2.77 -5.88
N TYR A 245 16.36 2.27 -5.57
CA TYR A 245 17.60 2.93 -5.96
C TYR A 245 17.85 2.90 -7.47
N GLN A 246 17.49 1.83 -8.16
CA GLN A 246 17.57 1.76 -9.63
C GLN A 246 16.71 2.84 -10.29
N MET A 247 15.59 3.20 -9.70
CA MET A 247 14.72 4.26 -10.21
C MET A 247 15.20 5.67 -9.82
N MET A 248 15.77 5.84 -8.62
CA MET A 248 16.28 7.12 -8.13
C MET A 248 17.56 7.58 -8.83
N LEU A 249 18.46 6.65 -9.14
CA LEU A 249 19.80 6.95 -9.65
C LEU A 249 19.80 7.01 -11.18
N PRO A 250 20.25 8.10 -11.79
CA PRO A 250 20.34 8.21 -13.27
C PRO A 250 21.41 7.30 -13.88
N ARG A 251 22.54 7.12 -13.16
CA ARG A 251 23.64 6.20 -13.53
C ARG A 251 24.08 5.38 -12.32
N TYR A 252 24.09 4.08 -12.45
CA TYR A 252 24.41 3.18 -11.34
C TYR A 252 24.95 1.83 -11.80
N VAL A 253 25.62 1.16 -10.88
CA VAL A 253 25.91 -0.28 -10.91
C VAL A 253 25.47 -0.87 -9.59
N ILE A 254 24.53 -1.81 -9.62
CA ILE A 254 24.25 -2.66 -8.46
C ILE A 254 25.35 -3.72 -8.41
N VAL A 255 26.26 -3.55 -7.47
CA VAL A 255 27.46 -4.40 -7.41
C VAL A 255 27.13 -5.72 -6.74
N ASP A 256 26.39 -5.65 -5.62
CA ASP A 256 26.02 -6.83 -4.86
C ASP A 256 24.77 -6.55 -4.00
N THR A 257 23.90 -7.55 -3.90
CA THR A 257 22.73 -7.55 -3.02
C THR A 257 22.79 -8.63 -1.93
N GLU A 258 23.85 -9.44 -1.95
CA GLU A 258 24.07 -10.53 -1.00
C GLU A 258 25.18 -10.23 0.01
N THR A 259 25.73 -9.01 -0.04
CA THR A 259 26.79 -8.57 0.88
C THR A 259 26.35 -8.71 2.34
N LYS A 260 27.12 -9.46 3.09
CA LYS A 260 26.95 -9.63 4.52
C LYS A 260 27.87 -8.65 5.24
N LEU A 261 27.36 -7.47 5.49
CA LEU A 261 28.15 -6.35 6.07
C LEU A 261 28.69 -6.67 7.48
N TYR A 262 28.09 -7.65 8.16
CA TYR A 262 28.50 -8.10 9.49
C TYR A 262 29.64 -9.14 9.51
N ASP A 263 29.95 -9.73 8.36
CA ASP A 263 30.99 -10.77 8.28
C ASP A 263 32.37 -10.16 8.00
N ASP A 264 32.43 -8.89 7.64
CA ASP A 264 33.65 -8.22 7.26
C ASP A 264 34.25 -7.38 8.39
N SER A 265 35.54 -7.51 8.56
CA SER A 265 36.38 -6.70 9.46
C SER A 265 36.62 -5.30 8.87
N VAL A 266 37.40 -4.47 9.58
CA VAL A 266 37.80 -3.11 9.21
C VAL A 266 38.35 -2.99 7.77
N TYR A 267 38.78 -4.09 7.16
CA TYR A 267 39.26 -4.13 5.77
C TYR A 267 38.14 -4.14 4.71
N ALA A 268 36.90 -4.24 5.10
CA ALA A 268 35.80 -4.31 4.15
C ALA A 268 35.65 -3.04 3.29
N MET A 269 35.85 -1.87 3.87
CA MET A 269 35.71 -0.61 3.15
C MET A 269 36.69 -0.49 1.99
N GLU A 270 37.94 -0.95 2.14
CA GLU A 270 38.94 -0.88 1.04
C GLU A 270 38.48 -1.72 -0.16
N LYS A 271 37.84 -2.86 0.06
CA LYS A 271 37.29 -3.67 -1.05
C LYS A 271 36.20 -2.91 -1.82
N PHE A 272 35.36 -2.17 -1.13
CA PHE A 272 34.34 -1.33 -1.77
C PHE A 272 34.97 -0.22 -2.59
N TYR A 273 35.97 0.48 -2.05
CA TYR A 273 36.72 1.52 -2.77
C TYR A 273 37.43 0.97 -3.98
N GLN A 274 38.17 -0.14 -3.84
CA GLN A 274 38.84 -0.78 -4.95
C GLN A 274 37.85 -1.16 -6.06
N LYS A 275 36.75 -1.82 -5.70
CA LYS A 275 35.73 -2.24 -6.67
C LYS A 275 35.06 -1.05 -7.36
N ALA A 276 34.73 0.01 -6.63
CA ALA A 276 34.18 1.22 -7.19
C ALA A 276 35.12 1.91 -8.19
N ARG A 277 36.43 1.98 -7.87
CA ARG A 277 37.45 2.50 -8.78
C ARG A 277 37.59 1.65 -10.06
N GLU A 278 37.56 0.32 -9.94
CA GLU A 278 37.57 -0.60 -11.09
C GLU A 278 36.37 -0.38 -12.02
N LEU A 279 35.21 -0.02 -11.46
CA LEU A 279 33.97 0.27 -12.19
C LEU A 279 33.95 1.69 -12.77
N GLY A 280 34.90 2.55 -12.42
CA GLY A 280 34.89 3.96 -12.79
C GLY A 280 33.75 4.75 -12.12
N ALA A 281 33.33 4.32 -10.93
CA ALA A 281 32.32 5.02 -10.18
C ALA A 281 32.85 6.31 -9.55
N ASP A 282 31.96 7.28 -9.34
CA ASP A 282 32.27 8.53 -8.64
C ASP A 282 31.89 8.43 -7.15
N TYR A 283 30.86 7.67 -6.86
CA TYR A 283 30.31 7.48 -5.52
C TYR A 283 30.10 6.01 -5.19
N ILE A 284 30.16 5.73 -3.89
CA ILE A 284 29.82 4.45 -3.28
C ILE A 284 28.59 4.68 -2.42
N LEU A 285 27.54 3.90 -2.65
CA LEU A 285 26.33 3.86 -1.82
C LEU A 285 26.22 2.48 -1.18
N ILE A 286 26.25 2.45 0.15
CA ILE A 286 26.06 1.25 0.95
C ILE A 286 24.74 1.38 1.69
N VAL A 287 23.84 0.43 1.48
CA VAL A 287 22.54 0.34 2.14
C VAL A 287 22.50 -0.94 2.96
N GLU A 288 22.32 -0.81 4.25
CA GLU A 288 22.18 -1.93 5.17
C GLU A 288 20.77 -1.99 5.74
N ILE A 289 20.14 -3.15 5.62
CA ILE A 289 18.89 -3.48 6.27
C ILE A 289 19.21 -4.17 7.60
N ASP A 290 18.98 -3.48 8.70
CA ASP A 290 19.17 -4.02 10.05
C ASP A 290 17.82 -4.31 10.69
N GLY A 291 17.77 -5.37 11.49
CA GLY A 291 16.57 -5.75 12.22
C GLY A 291 16.93 -6.31 13.58
N ARG A 292 16.30 -5.80 14.63
CA ARG A 292 16.52 -6.26 16.01
C ARG A 292 15.21 -6.55 16.70
N VAL A 293 15.21 -7.58 17.55
CA VAL A 293 14.13 -7.82 18.51
C VAL A 293 14.47 -7.05 19.78
N LEU A 294 13.55 -6.24 20.24
CA LEU A 294 13.64 -5.63 21.56
C LEU A 294 13.05 -6.60 22.59
N ASN A 295 13.89 -7.05 23.52
CA ASN A 295 13.63 -8.15 24.44
C ASN A 295 12.37 -7.99 25.33
N ASP A 296 11.88 -6.77 25.53
CA ASP A 296 10.81 -6.50 26.51
C ASP A 296 9.42 -6.28 25.90
N CYS A 297 9.27 -6.27 24.57
CA CYS A 297 7.99 -5.86 23.98
C CYS A 297 7.57 -6.62 22.73
N GLU A 298 8.19 -7.73 22.38
CA GLU A 298 7.89 -8.52 21.16
C GLU A 298 7.88 -7.68 19.85
N LYS A 299 8.44 -6.45 19.91
CA LYS A 299 8.47 -5.53 18.79
C LYS A 299 9.78 -5.68 18.03
N TRP A 300 9.64 -5.63 16.72
CA TRP A 300 10.76 -5.52 15.81
C TRP A 300 11.12 -4.05 15.61
N TYR A 301 12.42 -3.84 15.56
CA TYR A 301 13.01 -2.62 15.13
C TYR A 301 13.63 -2.87 13.76
N ILE A 302 13.12 -2.22 12.74
CA ILE A 302 13.73 -2.20 11.41
C ILE A 302 14.47 -0.89 11.27
N ASN A 303 15.71 -0.99 10.88
CA ASN A 303 16.58 0.14 10.62
C ASN A 303 17.18 0.00 9.22
N MET A 304 17.11 1.06 8.45
CA MET A 304 17.79 1.18 7.19
C MET A 304 18.94 2.17 7.34
N ASN A 305 20.15 1.68 7.27
CA ASN A 305 21.36 2.50 7.30
C ASN A 305 21.79 2.80 5.86
N GLN A 306 22.07 4.05 5.58
CA GLN A 306 22.52 4.51 4.28
C GLN A 306 23.81 5.31 4.44
N SER A 307 24.86 4.91 3.74
CA SER A 307 26.15 5.58 3.75
C SER A 307 26.60 5.86 2.34
N VAL A 308 27.03 7.08 2.08
CA VAL A 308 27.57 7.52 0.79
C VAL A 308 28.99 8.01 0.97
N PHE A 309 29.88 7.52 0.13
CA PHE A 309 31.29 7.93 0.11
C PHE A 309 31.69 8.35 -1.31
N THR A 310 32.67 9.21 -1.42
CA THR A 310 33.44 9.34 -2.67
C THR A 310 34.41 8.17 -2.81
N VAL A 311 34.86 7.86 -4.03
CA VAL A 311 35.82 6.75 -4.26
C VAL A 311 37.20 6.98 -3.65
N ASP A 312 37.52 8.21 -3.28
CA ASP A 312 38.77 8.59 -2.59
C ASP A 312 38.68 8.39 -1.07
N GLY A 313 37.53 7.94 -0.55
CA GLY A 313 37.31 7.63 0.87
C GLY A 313 36.67 8.76 1.68
N GLY A 314 36.24 9.85 1.04
CA GLY A 314 35.52 10.93 1.71
C GLY A 314 34.06 10.51 2.06
N LEU A 315 33.66 10.65 3.32
CA LEU A 315 32.28 10.49 3.72
C LEU A 315 31.45 11.67 3.21
N VAL A 316 30.42 11.39 2.41
CA VAL A 316 29.48 12.38 1.91
C VAL A 316 28.29 12.53 2.87
N THR A 317 27.66 11.42 3.23
CA THR A 317 26.58 11.39 4.20
C THR A 317 26.42 9.98 4.80
N MET A 318 25.91 9.94 6.03
CA MET A 318 25.55 8.69 6.69
C MET A 318 24.26 8.91 7.49
N ASN A 319 23.24 8.11 7.22
CA ASN A 319 21.94 8.24 7.81
C ASN A 319 21.40 6.89 8.27
N SER A 320 20.63 6.93 9.34
CA SER A 320 19.98 5.77 9.92
C SER A 320 18.50 6.08 10.14
N PHE A 321 17.64 5.33 9.48
CA PHE A 321 16.20 5.51 9.55
C PHE A 321 15.55 4.29 10.17
N ALA A 322 14.91 4.49 11.30
CA ALA A 322 14.42 3.40 12.11
C ALA A 322 12.93 3.49 12.40
N ARG A 323 12.27 2.35 12.44
CA ARG A 323 10.87 2.24 12.85
C ARG A 323 10.61 0.97 13.62
N PHE A 324 9.76 1.08 14.64
CA PHE A 324 9.22 -0.08 15.32
C PHE A 324 8.09 -0.69 14.50
N VAL A 325 8.11 -1.99 14.36
CA VAL A 325 7.07 -2.77 13.71
C VAL A 325 6.68 -3.95 14.59
N SER A 326 5.51 -4.48 14.40
CA SER A 326 5.16 -5.75 15.05
C SER A 326 6.01 -6.88 14.46
N PRO A 327 6.27 -7.98 15.19
CA PRO A 327 7.18 -9.05 14.74
C PRO A 327 6.86 -9.63 13.36
N VAL A 328 5.72 -9.29 12.79
CA VAL A 328 5.18 -10.03 11.67
C VAL A 328 4.55 -9.20 10.61
N SER A 329 4.25 -7.96 10.88
CA SER A 329 3.60 -7.09 9.92
C SER A 329 4.33 -5.77 9.80
N GLY A 330 4.33 -5.19 8.62
CA GLY A 330 4.83 -3.86 8.37
C GLY A 330 6.34 -3.74 8.19
N ASN A 331 7.07 -4.84 7.93
CA ASN A 331 8.51 -4.77 7.68
C ASN A 331 8.82 -4.00 6.39
N ILE A 332 8.12 -4.29 5.30
CA ILE A 332 8.27 -3.57 4.04
C ILE A 332 7.74 -2.14 4.21
N GLN A 333 6.62 -1.95 4.93
CA GLN A 333 6.10 -0.63 5.25
C GLN A 333 7.11 0.22 6.05
N ALA A 334 7.77 -0.37 7.05
CA ALA A 334 8.81 0.32 7.81
C ALA A 334 10.01 0.69 6.94
N THR A 335 10.40 -0.20 6.02
CA THR A 335 11.47 0.05 5.05
C THR A 335 11.08 1.15 4.06
N THR A 336 9.83 1.21 3.62
CA THR A 336 9.31 2.31 2.78
C THR A 336 9.48 3.66 3.45
N PHE A 337 9.16 3.75 4.74
CA PHE A 337 9.39 4.96 5.51
C PHE A 337 10.89 5.34 5.56
N GLY A 338 11.79 4.37 5.79
CA GLY A 338 13.23 4.59 5.74
C GLY A 338 13.71 5.08 4.37
N LEU A 339 13.17 4.51 3.30
CA LEU A 339 13.50 4.92 1.93
C LEU A 339 13.01 6.34 1.59
N GLU A 340 11.83 6.74 2.03
CA GLU A 340 11.35 8.11 1.85
C GLU A 340 12.28 9.12 2.51
N GLN A 341 12.67 8.86 3.76
CA GLN A 341 13.60 9.73 4.48
C GLN A 341 15.00 9.73 3.84
N SER A 342 15.49 8.57 3.42
CA SER A 342 16.82 8.44 2.81
C SER A 342 16.89 9.12 1.44
N ARG A 343 15.80 9.11 0.69
CA ARG A 343 15.68 9.77 -0.60
C ARG A 343 15.86 11.28 -0.50
N GLU A 344 15.16 11.89 0.43
CA GLU A 344 15.26 13.33 0.72
C GLU A 344 16.69 13.68 1.14
N GLU A 345 17.30 12.86 1.97
CA GLU A 345 18.67 13.09 2.42
C GLU A 345 19.69 12.90 1.30
N LEU A 346 19.55 11.88 0.46
CA LEU A 346 20.38 11.71 -0.72
C LEU A 346 20.32 12.92 -1.66
N LYS A 347 19.12 13.42 -1.91
CA LYS A 347 18.93 14.57 -2.80
C LYS A 347 19.67 15.83 -2.33
N LYS A 348 19.76 16.05 -1.03
CA LYS A 348 20.50 17.18 -0.46
C LYS A 348 21.99 17.11 -0.79
N HIS A 349 22.55 15.91 -0.77
CA HIS A 349 23.99 15.69 -0.96
C HIS A 349 24.36 15.28 -2.39
N LEU A 350 23.44 14.64 -3.12
CA LEU A 350 23.59 14.19 -4.50
C LEU A 350 22.49 14.81 -5.37
N PRO A 351 22.68 16.04 -5.89
CA PRO A 351 21.63 16.79 -6.60
C PRO A 351 21.09 16.10 -7.85
N PHE A 352 21.82 15.16 -8.44
CA PHE A 352 21.40 14.38 -9.61
C PHE A 352 20.39 13.26 -9.27
N VAL A 353 20.16 12.94 -8.00
CA VAL A 353 19.15 11.97 -7.56
C VAL A 353 17.75 12.45 -7.93
N LYS A 354 16.95 11.56 -8.54
CA LYS A 354 15.60 11.87 -8.99
C LYS A 354 14.58 11.53 -7.91
N LEU A 355 13.83 12.53 -7.45
CA LEU A 355 12.74 12.33 -6.48
C LEU A 355 11.40 12.02 -7.17
N ASP A 356 11.18 12.60 -8.35
CA ASP A 356 9.84 12.70 -8.96
C ASP A 356 9.34 11.41 -9.63
N GLN A 357 10.20 10.41 -9.85
CA GLN A 357 9.79 9.16 -10.49
C GLN A 357 8.99 8.23 -9.55
N HIS A 358 8.92 8.56 -8.26
CA HIS A 358 8.22 7.80 -7.23
C HIS A 358 6.93 8.43 -6.73
N ALA A 359 6.62 9.64 -7.16
CA ALA A 359 5.33 10.24 -6.85
C ALA A 359 4.17 9.44 -7.46
N SER A 360 4.43 8.23 -7.99
CA SER A 360 3.30 7.36 -8.34
C SER A 360 3.67 5.94 -8.72
N PRO A 361 3.08 4.95 -8.08
CA PRO A 361 2.44 3.84 -8.78
C PRO A 361 1.16 4.37 -9.51
N ARG A 362 1.13 5.66 -9.86
CA ARG A 362 -0.05 6.38 -10.39
C ARG A 362 -0.23 6.29 -11.89
N ARG A 363 0.52 5.44 -12.58
CA ARG A 363 0.24 5.09 -13.98
C ARG A 363 0.14 3.57 -14.06
N LEU A 364 -0.94 3.05 -13.52
CA LEU A 364 -1.53 1.80 -13.93
C LEU A 364 -2.69 2.11 -14.85
#